data_cb6915aba2621243faa6cabe0ed73e36
#
_entry.id   cb6915aba2621243faa6cabe0ed73e36
#
_cell.length_a   1.000
_cell.length_b   1.000
_cell.length_c   1.000
_cell.angle_alpha   90.00
_cell.angle_beta   90.00
_cell.angle_gamma   90.00
#
_symmetry.space_group_name_H-M   'P 1'
#
loop_
_entity.id
_entity.type
_entity.pdbx_description
1 polymer ?
#
loop_
_entity_poly.entity_id
_entity_poly.type
_entity_poly.pdbx_seq_one_letter_code
_entity_poly.pdbx_strand_id
1 'polypeptide(L)'
;MAMKKKPVTGMKDILPKEMAIRDYCIALIKDTYKTFGFNSMETPCVEHIENLNSKQGGENEKLIFKILKRGEKLKIDEAKEELDLVDGGLRYDLTVPLCRYYSNNANELPSPFKALQMGNVWRADRPQRGRYRQFMQCDIDILGEPTILAEIELILATTTLLGKLDFKNFTIRIND
;
A
#
# COMPACT_ATOMS: atom_id res chain seq x y z
N MET A 1 -4.09 -3.73 36.06
CA MET A 1 -4.96 -3.42 34.91
C MET A 1 -5.06 -4.66 34.02
N ALA A 2 -6.26 -5.15 33.70
CA ALA A 2 -6.41 -6.35 32.87
C ALA A 2 -6.04 -6.03 31.40
N MET A 3 -5.23 -6.89 30.77
CA MET A 3 -4.83 -6.75 29.37
C MET A 3 -6.04 -6.93 28.44
N LYS A 4 -6.21 -6.05 27.46
CA LYS A 4 -7.19 -6.22 26.38
C LYS A 4 -6.72 -7.35 25.45
N LYS A 5 -7.52 -8.42 25.33
CA LYS A 5 -7.15 -9.62 24.54
C LYS A 5 -7.48 -9.51 23.05
N LYS A 6 -8.36 -8.60 22.66
CA LYS A 6 -8.75 -8.41 21.25
C LYS A 6 -7.84 -7.38 20.59
N PRO A 7 -7.51 -7.55 19.29
CA PRO A 7 -6.82 -6.52 18.52
C PRO A 7 -7.61 -5.21 18.48
N VAL A 8 -6.95 -4.15 18.03
CA VAL A 8 -7.59 -2.85 17.79
C VAL A 8 -8.72 -3.02 16.79
N THR A 9 -9.82 -2.29 17.02
CA THR A 9 -11.01 -2.36 16.16
C THR A 9 -10.67 -2.19 14.68
N GLY A 10 -11.13 -3.14 13.86
CA GLY A 10 -10.85 -3.17 12.43
C GLY A 10 -9.52 -3.80 12.04
N MET A 11 -8.76 -4.33 13.00
CA MET A 11 -7.54 -5.11 12.77
C MET A 11 -7.78 -6.58 13.14
N LYS A 12 -6.95 -7.49 12.60
CA LYS A 12 -7.11 -8.94 12.77
C LYS A 12 -5.75 -9.58 13.00
N ASP A 13 -5.70 -10.51 13.95
CA ASP A 13 -4.60 -11.47 14.05
C ASP A 13 -4.73 -12.52 12.95
N ILE A 14 -3.60 -12.89 12.35
CA ILE A 14 -3.53 -13.96 11.35
C ILE A 14 -2.96 -15.21 12.03
N LEU A 15 -3.78 -16.24 12.12
CA LEU A 15 -3.36 -17.49 12.74
C LEU A 15 -2.43 -18.29 11.81
N PRO A 16 -1.58 -19.20 12.35
CA PRO A 16 -0.59 -19.94 11.56
C PRO A 16 -1.15 -20.66 10.32
N LYS A 17 -2.34 -21.26 10.44
CA LYS A 17 -3.00 -21.92 9.31
C LYS A 17 -3.36 -20.95 8.17
N GLU A 18 -3.87 -19.79 8.50
CA GLU A 18 -4.18 -18.75 7.52
C GLU A 18 -2.89 -18.11 6.97
N MET A 19 -1.85 -17.97 7.83
CA MET A 19 -0.56 -17.45 7.42
C MET A 19 0.12 -18.36 6.39
N ALA A 20 0.05 -19.68 6.56
CA ALA A 20 0.60 -20.63 5.58
C ALA A 20 -0.03 -20.48 4.18
N ILE A 21 -1.34 -20.23 4.10
CA ILE A 21 -2.04 -19.95 2.83
C ILE A 21 -1.56 -18.63 2.25
N ARG A 22 -1.41 -17.60 3.08
CA ARG A 22 -0.92 -16.28 2.68
C ARG A 22 0.50 -16.37 2.13
N ASP A 23 1.40 -17.08 2.80
CA ASP A 23 2.79 -17.25 2.36
C ASP A 23 2.86 -17.97 1.01
N TYR A 24 2.05 -18.99 0.79
CA TYR A 24 1.92 -19.66 -0.51
C TYR A 24 1.48 -18.66 -1.61
N CYS A 25 0.44 -17.86 -1.35
CA CYS A 25 -0.02 -16.85 -2.31
C CYS A 25 1.06 -15.80 -2.59
N ILE A 26 1.75 -15.32 -1.56
CA ILE A 26 2.84 -14.33 -1.69
C ILE A 26 3.97 -14.89 -2.56
N ALA A 27 4.39 -16.13 -2.34
CA ALA A 27 5.42 -16.77 -3.14
C ALA A 27 4.99 -16.87 -4.61
N LEU A 28 3.78 -17.36 -4.87
CA LEU A 28 3.24 -17.47 -6.23
C LEU A 28 3.13 -16.12 -6.96
N ILE A 29 2.72 -15.07 -6.25
CA ILE A 29 2.66 -13.70 -6.77
C ILE A 29 4.05 -13.23 -7.17
N LYS A 30 5.03 -13.33 -6.26
CA LYS A 30 6.41 -12.91 -6.51
C LYS A 30 7.03 -13.65 -7.69
N ASP A 31 6.89 -14.96 -7.72
CA ASP A 31 7.43 -15.79 -8.80
C ASP A 31 6.79 -15.48 -10.15
N THR A 32 5.47 -15.23 -10.15
CA THR A 32 4.77 -14.86 -11.39
C THR A 32 5.21 -13.51 -11.90
N TYR A 33 5.17 -12.46 -11.08
CA TYR A 33 5.52 -11.12 -11.53
C TYR A 33 7.01 -10.96 -11.87
N LYS A 34 7.89 -11.74 -11.23
CA LYS A 34 9.29 -11.81 -11.61
C LYS A 34 9.49 -12.27 -13.08
N THR A 35 8.64 -13.16 -13.61
CA THR A 35 8.72 -13.58 -15.02
C THR A 35 8.37 -12.46 -16.00
N PHE A 36 7.69 -11.41 -15.55
CA PHE A 36 7.38 -10.19 -16.29
C PHE A 36 8.41 -9.07 -16.05
N GLY A 37 9.49 -9.34 -15.30
CA GLY A 37 10.55 -8.36 -15.02
C GLY A 37 10.22 -7.39 -13.90
N PHE A 38 9.17 -7.61 -13.11
CA PHE A 38 8.90 -6.78 -11.93
C PHE A 38 9.90 -7.06 -10.82
N ASN A 39 10.47 -6.00 -10.27
CA ASN A 39 11.45 -6.04 -9.19
C ASN A 39 10.79 -5.74 -7.84
N SER A 40 11.03 -6.61 -6.86
CA SER A 40 10.54 -6.38 -5.51
C SER A 40 11.25 -5.19 -4.88
N MET A 41 10.45 -4.29 -4.29
CA MET A 41 10.96 -3.16 -3.53
C MET A 41 10.08 -2.93 -2.31
N GLU A 42 10.55 -2.15 -1.37
CA GLU A 42 9.84 -1.81 -0.16
C GLU A 42 10.05 -0.33 0.19
N THR A 43 9.01 0.29 0.72
CA THR A 43 9.04 1.64 1.28
C THR A 43 8.64 1.60 2.75
N PRO A 44 9.05 2.58 3.57
CA PRO A 44 8.61 2.66 4.97
C PRO A 44 7.09 2.69 5.10
N CYS A 45 6.59 2.11 6.19
CA CYS A 45 5.15 2.14 6.53
C CYS A 45 4.69 3.53 6.99
N VAL A 46 5.62 4.36 7.47
CA VAL A 46 5.38 5.74 7.88
C VAL A 46 5.84 6.66 6.77
N GLU A 47 5.00 7.58 6.37
CA GLU A 47 5.30 8.58 5.34
C GLU A 47 5.08 9.99 5.91
N HIS A 48 5.71 10.98 5.30
CA HIS A 48 5.48 12.39 5.62
C HIS A 48 4.02 12.74 5.43
N ILE A 49 3.46 13.48 6.38
CA ILE A 49 2.04 13.84 6.33
C ILE A 49 1.72 14.70 5.10
N GLU A 50 2.66 15.54 4.67
CA GLU A 50 2.54 16.38 3.49
C GLU A 50 2.41 15.59 2.19
N ASN A 51 3.05 14.40 2.13
CA ASN A 51 2.93 13.49 0.97
C ASN A 51 1.61 12.74 0.96
N LEU A 52 1.08 12.42 2.16
CA LEU A 52 -0.19 11.71 2.31
C LEU A 52 -1.41 12.63 2.11
N ASN A 53 -1.29 13.89 2.52
CA ASN A 53 -2.30 14.92 2.29
C ASN A 53 -2.16 15.43 0.85
N SER A 54 -3.00 14.93 -0.05
CA SER A 54 -3.01 15.46 -1.41
C SER A 54 -3.55 16.90 -1.40
N LYS A 55 -2.92 17.79 -2.17
CA LYS A 55 -3.37 19.20 -2.35
C LYS A 55 -4.83 19.34 -2.85
N GLN A 56 -5.48 18.25 -3.14
CA GLN A 56 -6.85 18.21 -3.67
C GLN A 56 -7.93 18.04 -2.59
N GLY A 57 -7.57 18.04 -1.30
CA GLY A 57 -8.54 18.00 -0.19
C GLY A 57 -9.53 16.84 -0.33
N GLY A 58 -9.01 15.62 -0.43
CA GLY A 58 -9.84 14.47 -0.75
C GLY A 58 -10.37 13.73 0.47
N GLU A 59 -11.35 12.87 0.25
CA GLU A 59 -11.86 11.93 1.26
C GLU A 59 -10.74 11.07 1.87
N ASN A 60 -9.62 10.89 1.17
CA ASN A 60 -8.45 10.12 1.62
C ASN A 60 -7.79 10.69 2.88
N GLU A 61 -7.82 12.01 3.10
CA GLU A 61 -7.24 12.60 4.32
C GLU A 61 -7.89 12.09 5.60
N LYS A 62 -9.19 11.77 5.53
CA LYS A 62 -9.95 11.19 6.65
C LYS A 62 -9.59 9.75 6.94
N LEU A 63 -8.90 9.09 5.98
CA LEU A 63 -8.49 7.69 6.08
C LEU A 63 -7.11 7.51 6.71
N ILE A 64 -6.34 8.59 6.88
CA ILE A 64 -4.96 8.52 7.36
C ILE A 64 -4.93 8.30 8.88
N PHE A 65 -4.20 7.27 9.31
CA PHE A 65 -3.80 7.13 10.71
C PHE A 65 -2.61 8.06 10.96
N LYS A 66 -2.85 9.19 11.61
CA LYS A 66 -1.85 10.21 11.92
C LYS A 66 -0.99 9.78 13.10
N ILE A 67 0.29 10.09 13.04
CA ILE A 67 1.29 9.81 14.08
C ILE A 67 1.66 11.15 14.71
N LEU A 68 1.49 11.25 16.02
CA LEU A 68 1.82 12.45 16.77
C LEU A 68 3.34 12.66 16.91
N LYS A 69 3.76 13.90 16.94
CA LYS A 69 5.09 14.31 17.37
C LYS A 69 5.40 13.79 18.79
N ARG A 70 6.68 13.71 19.15
CA ARG A 70 7.10 13.17 20.46
C ARG A 70 7.97 14.17 21.21
N GLY A 71 7.95 14.02 22.56
CA GLY A 71 8.79 14.80 23.47
C GLY A 71 8.55 16.30 23.31
N GLU A 72 9.63 17.07 23.28
CA GLU A 72 9.60 18.54 23.18
C GLU A 72 8.95 19.09 21.91
N LYS A 73 8.85 18.27 20.85
CA LYS A 73 8.17 18.63 19.61
C LYS A 73 6.64 18.56 19.71
N LEU A 74 6.10 17.85 20.71
CA LEU A 74 4.66 17.73 20.93
C LEU A 74 4.17 18.88 21.82
N LYS A 75 3.85 20.00 21.21
CA LYS A 75 3.43 21.24 21.89
C LYS A 75 1.92 21.39 21.82
N ILE A 76 1.20 20.69 22.67
CA ILE A 76 -0.27 20.65 22.66
C ILE A 76 -0.85 22.04 22.91
N ASP A 77 -0.28 22.79 23.85
CA ASP A 77 -0.79 24.14 24.25
C ASP A 77 -0.53 25.23 23.20
N GLU A 78 0.42 24.99 22.28
CA GLU A 78 0.77 25.92 21.20
C GLU A 78 0.07 25.59 19.87
N ALA A 79 -0.50 24.39 19.73
CA ALA A 79 -1.10 23.93 18.50
C ALA A 79 -2.39 24.69 18.17
N LYS A 80 -2.50 25.18 16.94
CA LYS A 80 -3.68 25.86 16.41
C LYS A 80 -4.57 24.93 15.59
N GLU A 81 -3.95 23.92 14.99
CA GLU A 81 -4.63 22.90 14.19
C GLU A 81 -4.06 21.51 14.45
N GLU A 82 -4.79 20.47 14.03
CA GLU A 82 -4.39 19.08 14.24
C GLU A 82 -3.02 18.77 13.63
N LEU A 83 -2.71 19.33 12.46
CA LEU A 83 -1.45 19.08 11.75
C LEU A 83 -0.22 19.60 12.51
N ASP A 84 -0.37 20.61 13.37
CA ASP A 84 0.72 21.10 14.22
C ASP A 84 1.25 20.02 15.17
N LEU A 85 0.42 19.04 15.51
CA LEU A 85 0.74 17.93 16.40
C LEU A 85 1.24 16.68 15.68
N VAL A 86 1.17 16.65 14.33
CA VAL A 86 1.43 15.47 13.52
C VAL A 86 2.87 15.46 13.02
N ASP A 87 3.53 14.30 13.14
CA ASP A 87 4.89 14.04 12.65
C ASP A 87 4.86 13.30 11.29
N GLY A 88 3.87 12.46 11.10
CA GLY A 88 3.68 11.66 9.88
C GLY A 88 2.38 10.88 9.93
N GLY A 89 2.21 9.96 9.00
CA GLY A 89 1.07 9.07 8.96
C GLY A 89 1.43 7.66 8.51
N LEU A 90 0.57 6.69 8.83
CA LEU A 90 0.66 5.37 8.23
C LEU A 90 0.18 5.46 6.78
N ARG A 91 0.94 4.86 5.86
CA ARG A 91 0.57 4.80 4.45
C ARG A 91 -0.79 4.12 4.26
N TYR A 92 -1.67 4.72 3.48
CA TYR A 92 -2.99 4.18 3.17
C TYR A 92 -3.03 3.43 1.83
N ASP A 93 -1.98 3.56 1.03
CA ASP A 93 -1.70 2.80 -0.19
C ASP A 93 -0.18 2.62 -0.38
N LEU A 94 0.24 1.99 -1.47
CA LEU A 94 1.64 1.83 -1.83
C LEU A 94 2.08 2.81 -2.94
N THR A 95 1.16 3.51 -3.58
CA THR A 95 1.44 4.41 -4.72
C THR A 95 2.12 5.69 -4.28
N VAL A 96 1.62 6.36 -3.23
CA VAL A 96 2.23 7.61 -2.72
C VAL A 96 3.68 7.39 -2.28
N PRO A 97 4.00 6.37 -1.47
CA PRO A 97 5.39 6.04 -1.14
C PRO A 97 6.25 5.68 -2.36
N LEU A 98 5.67 5.01 -3.37
CA LEU A 98 6.38 4.69 -4.62
C LEU A 98 6.76 5.96 -5.39
N CYS A 99 5.84 6.92 -5.52
CA CYS A 99 6.12 8.19 -6.19
C CYS A 99 7.28 8.93 -5.53
N ARG A 100 7.30 9.00 -4.19
CA ARG A 100 8.43 9.58 -3.46
C ARG A 100 9.73 8.78 -3.68
N TYR A 101 9.66 7.46 -3.61
CA TYR A 101 10.80 6.58 -3.83
C TYR A 101 11.39 6.80 -5.24
N TYR A 102 10.53 6.77 -6.26
CA TYR A 102 10.94 6.96 -7.64
C TYR A 102 11.55 8.34 -7.86
N SER A 103 10.93 9.41 -7.35
CA SER A 103 11.44 10.77 -7.45
C SER A 103 12.83 10.95 -6.84
N ASN A 104 13.13 10.19 -5.77
CA ASN A 104 14.42 10.27 -5.09
C ASN A 104 15.52 9.40 -5.73
N ASN A 105 15.15 8.32 -6.43
CA ASN A 105 16.08 7.30 -6.90
C ASN A 105 16.04 7.08 -8.42
N ALA A 106 15.33 7.92 -9.17
CA ALA A 106 15.09 7.71 -10.61
C ALA A 106 16.39 7.49 -11.43
N ASN A 107 17.49 8.14 -11.02
CA ASN A 107 18.78 8.02 -11.72
C ASN A 107 19.49 6.67 -11.50
N GLU A 108 19.07 5.92 -10.46
CA GLU A 108 19.65 4.60 -10.12
C GLU A 108 18.73 3.45 -10.58
N LEU A 109 17.53 3.77 -11.05
CA LEU A 109 16.53 2.79 -11.45
C LEU A 109 16.55 2.57 -12.97
N PRO A 110 16.21 1.35 -13.43
CA PRO A 110 16.05 1.11 -14.86
C PRO A 110 14.87 1.93 -15.43
N SER A 111 14.90 2.21 -16.73
CA SER A 111 13.79 2.80 -17.46
C SER A 111 13.37 1.89 -18.61
N PRO A 112 12.12 1.41 -18.66
CA PRO A 112 11.07 1.58 -17.66
C PRO A 112 11.38 0.84 -16.35
N PHE A 113 10.92 1.40 -15.23
CA PHE A 113 11.00 0.75 -13.92
C PHE A 113 9.72 -0.03 -13.63
N LYS A 114 9.85 -1.33 -13.45
CA LYS A 114 8.73 -2.23 -13.10
C LYS A 114 8.84 -2.60 -11.63
N ALA A 115 7.98 -2.01 -10.81
CA ALA A 115 7.96 -2.20 -9.37
C ALA A 115 6.95 -3.25 -8.96
N LEU A 116 7.33 -4.14 -8.04
CA LEU A 116 6.44 -5.00 -7.27
C LEU A 116 6.54 -4.61 -5.81
N GLN A 117 5.45 -4.16 -5.23
CA GLN A 117 5.35 -3.85 -3.82
C GLN A 117 4.34 -4.77 -3.13
N MET A 118 4.72 -5.29 -1.98
CA MET A 118 3.82 -6.05 -1.13
C MET A 118 3.98 -5.57 0.30
N GLY A 119 2.90 -5.07 0.89
CA GLY A 119 3.01 -4.53 2.24
C GLY A 119 1.66 -4.18 2.85
N ASN A 120 1.67 -4.02 4.17
CA ASN A 120 0.50 -3.55 4.89
C ASN A 120 0.25 -2.07 4.61
N VAL A 121 -1.04 -1.75 4.51
CA VAL A 121 -1.56 -0.39 4.45
C VAL A 121 -2.66 -0.22 5.50
N TRP A 122 -2.94 1.02 5.85
CA TRP A 122 -3.88 1.34 6.93
C TRP A 122 -4.87 2.39 6.48
N ARG A 123 -6.16 2.09 6.67
CA ARG A 123 -7.25 3.01 6.35
C ARG A 123 -8.20 3.13 7.54
N ALA A 124 -8.46 4.36 7.99
CA ALA A 124 -9.36 4.61 9.12
C ALA A 124 -10.84 4.46 8.76
N ASP A 125 -11.15 3.69 7.76
CA ASP A 125 -12.50 3.34 7.34
C ASP A 125 -13.34 2.74 8.48
N ARG A 126 -14.66 2.84 8.34
CA ARG A 126 -15.58 2.10 9.20
C ARG A 126 -15.43 0.59 8.94
N PRO A 127 -15.00 -0.21 9.93
CA PRO A 127 -14.83 -1.63 9.76
C PRO A 127 -16.15 -2.33 9.41
N GLN A 128 -16.11 -3.24 8.44
CA GLN A 128 -17.23 -4.10 8.07
C GLN A 128 -16.70 -5.44 7.56
N ARG A 129 -17.59 -6.41 7.30
CA ARG A 129 -17.18 -7.71 6.80
C ARG A 129 -16.37 -7.58 5.50
N GLY A 130 -15.14 -8.12 5.50
CA GLY A 130 -14.22 -8.04 4.35
C GLY A 130 -13.48 -6.70 4.21
N ARG A 131 -13.74 -5.71 5.07
CA ARG A 131 -13.07 -4.41 5.05
C ARG A 131 -12.40 -4.14 6.39
N TYR A 132 -11.08 -4.31 6.40
CA TYR A 132 -10.23 -4.11 7.57
C TYR A 132 -9.54 -2.75 7.51
N ARG A 133 -9.13 -2.24 8.69
CA ARG A 133 -8.32 -1.03 8.80
C ARG A 133 -6.84 -1.26 8.53
N GLN A 134 -6.38 -2.50 8.67
CA GLN A 134 -5.07 -2.95 8.26
C GLN A 134 -5.24 -4.14 7.32
N PHE A 135 -4.63 -4.07 6.15
CA PHE A 135 -4.63 -5.15 5.17
C PHE A 135 -3.38 -5.08 4.29
N MET A 136 -3.05 -6.19 3.64
CA MET A 136 -1.93 -6.24 2.70
C MET A 136 -2.41 -5.86 1.30
N GLN A 137 -1.68 -4.96 0.65
CA GLN A 137 -1.76 -4.72 -0.79
C GLN A 137 -0.62 -5.45 -1.50
N CYS A 138 -0.86 -5.79 -2.75
CA CYS A 138 0.13 -6.28 -3.71
C CYS A 138 -0.06 -5.48 -4.98
N ASP A 139 0.85 -4.55 -5.22
CA ASP A 139 0.77 -3.61 -6.32
C ASP A 139 1.91 -3.86 -7.31
N ILE A 140 1.59 -3.80 -8.60
CA ILE A 140 2.57 -3.76 -9.69
C ILE A 140 2.40 -2.47 -10.45
N ASP A 141 3.50 -1.77 -10.66
CA ASP A 141 3.53 -0.46 -11.32
C ASP A 141 4.62 -0.44 -12.38
N ILE A 142 4.38 0.26 -13.49
CA ILE A 142 5.36 0.53 -14.54
C ILE A 142 5.52 2.04 -14.66
N LEU A 143 6.73 2.53 -14.43
CA LEU A 143 7.09 3.95 -14.52
C LEU A 143 8.08 4.17 -15.65
N GLY A 144 7.83 5.21 -16.45
CA GLY A 144 8.73 5.59 -17.54
C GLY A 144 8.47 4.89 -18.88
N GLU A 145 7.35 4.17 -19.04
CA GLU A 145 6.86 3.66 -20.33
C GLU A 145 5.69 4.54 -20.79
N PRO A 146 5.87 5.35 -21.84
CA PRO A 146 4.83 6.29 -22.27
C PRO A 146 3.81 5.69 -23.24
N THR A 147 3.97 4.42 -23.62
CA THR A 147 3.12 3.76 -24.61
C THR A 147 2.11 2.82 -23.94
N ILE A 148 1.09 2.40 -24.69
CA ILE A 148 0.08 1.43 -24.25
C ILE A 148 0.68 0.06 -23.85
N LEU A 149 1.97 -0.17 -24.08
CA LEU A 149 2.62 -1.42 -23.72
C LEU A 149 2.61 -1.67 -22.21
N ALA A 150 2.65 -0.61 -21.39
CA ALA A 150 2.55 -0.72 -19.94
C ALA A 150 1.20 -1.33 -19.51
N GLU A 151 0.10 -0.81 -20.06
CA GLU A 151 -1.25 -1.30 -19.76
C GLU A 151 -1.44 -2.75 -20.22
N ILE A 152 -1.00 -3.07 -21.43
CA ILE A 152 -1.08 -4.44 -21.98
C ILE A 152 -0.31 -5.40 -21.06
N GLU A 153 0.89 -5.04 -20.63
CA GLU A 153 1.70 -5.89 -19.78
C GLU A 153 1.10 -6.06 -18.38
N LEU A 154 0.57 -5.00 -17.78
CA LEU A 154 -0.13 -5.07 -16.48
C LEU A 154 -1.36 -6.01 -16.56
N ILE A 155 -2.14 -5.91 -17.62
CA ILE A 155 -3.28 -6.80 -17.85
C ILE A 155 -2.82 -8.25 -18.01
N LEU A 156 -1.79 -8.50 -18.82
CA LEU A 156 -1.25 -9.83 -19.06
C LEU A 156 -0.66 -10.45 -17.79
N ALA A 157 0.11 -9.70 -17.04
CA ALA A 157 0.70 -10.14 -15.78
C ALA A 157 -0.38 -10.50 -14.74
N THR A 158 -1.39 -9.62 -14.60
CA THR A 158 -2.49 -9.83 -13.66
C THR A 158 -3.35 -11.04 -14.04
N THR A 159 -3.71 -11.19 -15.30
CA THR A 159 -4.50 -12.35 -15.77
C THR A 159 -3.74 -13.65 -15.62
N THR A 160 -2.43 -13.64 -15.90
CA THR A 160 -1.56 -14.81 -15.69
C THR A 160 -1.54 -15.22 -14.22
N LEU A 161 -1.40 -14.26 -13.30
CA LEU A 161 -1.46 -14.53 -11.87
C LEU A 161 -2.80 -15.10 -11.42
N LEU A 162 -3.91 -14.48 -11.84
CA LEU A 162 -5.24 -14.96 -11.48
C LEU A 162 -5.49 -16.38 -12.01
N GLY A 163 -5.01 -16.69 -13.22
CA GLY A 163 -5.05 -18.04 -13.76
C GLY A 163 -4.28 -19.05 -12.91
N LYS A 164 -3.08 -18.71 -12.43
CA LYS A 164 -2.28 -19.56 -11.55
C LYS A 164 -2.91 -19.75 -10.15
N LEU A 165 -3.69 -18.78 -9.68
CA LEU A 165 -4.50 -18.88 -8.47
C LEU A 165 -5.83 -19.61 -8.66
N ASP A 166 -6.03 -20.22 -9.83
CA ASP A 166 -7.24 -20.97 -10.22
C ASP A 166 -8.53 -20.13 -10.22
N PHE A 167 -8.43 -18.82 -10.36
CA PHE A 167 -9.61 -17.99 -10.63
C PHE A 167 -10.14 -18.28 -12.04
N LYS A 168 -11.44 -18.57 -12.15
CA LYS A 168 -12.14 -18.83 -13.40
C LYS A 168 -13.27 -17.82 -13.56
N ASN A 169 -13.64 -17.55 -14.81
CA ASN A 169 -14.79 -16.70 -15.15
C ASN A 169 -14.72 -15.27 -14.58
N PHE A 170 -13.51 -14.69 -14.50
CA PHE A 170 -13.36 -13.27 -14.14
C PHE A 170 -13.41 -12.39 -15.41
N THR A 171 -13.81 -11.14 -15.21
CA THR A 171 -13.87 -10.14 -16.27
C THR A 171 -12.94 -8.99 -15.93
N ILE A 172 -12.11 -8.57 -16.89
CA ILE A 172 -11.34 -7.34 -16.79
C ILE A 172 -12.14 -6.23 -17.43
N ARG A 173 -12.34 -5.13 -16.70
CA ARG A 173 -12.97 -3.92 -17.21
C ARG A 173 -11.89 -2.86 -17.37
N ILE A 174 -11.79 -2.28 -18.55
CA ILE A 174 -10.85 -1.22 -18.90
C ILE A 174 -11.68 0.00 -19.20
N ASN A 175 -11.28 1.15 -18.62
CA ASN A 175 -11.83 2.45 -18.97
C ASN A 175 -10.81 3.17 -19.83
N ASP A 176 -11.31 3.84 -20.86
CA ASP A 176 -10.55 4.77 -21.69
C ASP A 176 -10.88 6.22 -21.28
#